data_abdb4da2f2c523ecd84371230d040c54
#
_entry.id   abdb4da2f2c523ecd84371230d040c54
#
_cell.length_a   1.000
_cell.length_b   1.000
_cell.length_c   1.000
_cell.angle_alpha   90.00
_cell.angle_beta   90.00
_cell.angle_gamma   90.00
#
_symmetry.space_group_name_H-M   'P 1'
#
loop_
_entity.id
_entity.type
_entity.pdbx_description
1 polymer ?
#
loop_
_entity_poly.entity_id
_entity_poly.type
_entity_poly.pdbx_seq_one_letter_code
_entity_poly.pdbx_strand_id
1 'polypeptide(L)'
;MVKLADPATKFTKDSLVSETSPLKESWVPLVSDDERQSYASVLPFDTHKASWTTYTQLDGWFDALHPSQFEKSTHSTVDKTAWTPASYRGQPLWRQTAWVTLDPNCECDYGYSDTWQKRATCPTFRRIVQDITEYVQDATGPTFNACNLNYYPTGAGIGWHADDETLWDPFHRPVTIVSLSLCRGPDDGLLAGARRFMIRCQEYHPGDHPYDVVLKHGDLMTMEGFFQKHYLHSVWPGDGMSPDPLNDPFVSGERINLTWRTIVRHLDGSPASRGQVCPLSKLQTDESQTKTTEKPTDPVDNGDEDKR
;
A
#
# COMPACT_ATOMS: atom_id res chain seq x y z
N MET A 1 9.97 22.75 -7.57
CA MET A 1 9.60 22.85 -6.14
C MET A 1 8.09 22.69 -6.07
N VAL A 2 7.61 21.50 -5.78
CA VAL A 2 6.18 21.27 -5.54
C VAL A 2 5.92 21.72 -4.10
N LYS A 3 5.07 22.73 -3.92
CA LYS A 3 4.62 23.16 -2.60
C LYS A 3 3.81 22.02 -1.98
N LEU A 4 4.25 21.52 -0.83
CA LEU A 4 3.38 20.75 0.05
C LEU A 4 2.17 21.63 0.37
N ALA A 5 0.95 21.06 0.28
CA ALA A 5 -0.23 21.78 0.71
C ALA A 5 -0.06 22.21 2.18
N ASP A 6 -0.33 23.47 2.44
CA ASP A 6 -0.33 24.05 3.78
C ASP A 6 -1.36 23.25 4.61
N PRO A 7 -1.01 22.76 5.81
CA PRO A 7 -1.96 22.04 6.67
C PRO A 7 -3.19 22.86 7.07
N ALA A 8 -3.18 24.17 6.81
CA ALA A 8 -4.32 25.07 7.00
C ALA A 8 -5.26 25.15 5.79
N THR A 9 -4.93 24.54 4.65
CA THR A 9 -5.82 24.57 3.49
C THR A 9 -7.04 23.68 3.79
N LYS A 10 -8.21 24.31 3.89
CA LYS A 10 -9.47 23.61 4.11
C LYS A 10 -9.69 22.61 2.96
N PHE A 11 -9.83 21.33 3.28
CA PHE A 11 -10.20 20.31 2.29
C PHE A 11 -11.56 20.64 1.72
N THR A 12 -11.68 20.70 0.41
CA THR A 12 -12.91 21.01 -0.31
C THR A 12 -13.09 20.01 -1.46
N LYS A 13 -14.29 19.96 -2.01
CA LYS A 13 -14.56 19.12 -3.18
C LYS A 13 -13.66 19.47 -4.36
N ASP A 14 -13.31 20.73 -4.54
CA ASP A 14 -12.43 21.18 -5.62
C ASP A 14 -10.98 20.69 -5.45
N SER A 15 -10.62 20.11 -4.30
CA SER A 15 -9.29 19.54 -4.05
C SER A 15 -9.21 18.03 -4.35
N LEU A 16 -10.34 17.40 -4.72
CA LEU A 16 -10.38 15.98 -5.07
C LEU A 16 -9.51 15.66 -6.29
N VAL A 17 -8.96 14.47 -6.33
CA VAL A 17 -8.24 13.97 -7.50
C VAL A 17 -9.13 13.99 -8.74
N SER A 18 -10.39 13.59 -8.62
CA SER A 18 -11.36 13.63 -9.70
C SER A 18 -11.61 15.03 -10.28
N GLU A 19 -11.34 16.09 -9.52
CA GLU A 19 -11.50 17.49 -9.97
C GLU A 19 -10.18 18.11 -10.44
N THR A 20 -9.04 17.68 -9.86
CA THR A 20 -7.72 18.29 -10.11
C THR A 20 -6.85 17.51 -11.09
N SER A 21 -7.17 16.24 -11.33
CA SER A 21 -6.47 15.36 -12.26
C SER A 21 -6.50 15.90 -13.70
N PRO A 22 -5.44 15.72 -14.46
CA PRO A 22 -5.48 15.94 -15.93
C PRO A 22 -6.58 15.15 -16.65
N LEU A 23 -7.08 14.07 -16.02
CA LEU A 23 -8.08 13.14 -16.53
C LEU A 23 -9.46 13.32 -15.89
N LYS A 24 -9.76 14.49 -15.31
CA LYS A 24 -10.96 14.77 -14.52
C LYS A 24 -12.28 14.32 -15.19
N GLU A 25 -12.39 14.48 -16.49
CA GLU A 25 -13.61 14.14 -17.26
C GLU A 25 -13.87 12.62 -17.36
N SER A 26 -12.91 11.80 -16.93
CA SER A 26 -12.99 10.33 -17.02
C SER A 26 -13.22 9.67 -15.65
N TRP A 27 -13.13 10.43 -14.56
CA TRP A 27 -13.41 9.92 -13.23
C TRP A 27 -14.91 9.72 -13.02
N VAL A 28 -15.28 8.60 -12.42
CA VAL A 28 -16.67 8.25 -12.08
C VAL A 28 -16.79 8.26 -10.56
N PRO A 29 -17.62 9.15 -9.99
CA PRO A 29 -17.83 9.21 -8.55
C PRO A 29 -18.58 7.96 -8.05
N LEU A 30 -18.14 7.39 -6.94
CA LEU A 30 -18.78 6.27 -6.24
C LEU A 30 -19.41 6.74 -4.93
N VAL A 31 -18.70 7.54 -4.15
CA VAL A 31 -19.18 8.15 -2.92
C VAL A 31 -18.96 9.65 -3.02
N SER A 32 -19.97 10.44 -2.70
CA SER A 32 -19.92 11.89 -2.64
C SER A 32 -20.70 12.36 -1.42
N ASP A 33 -20.07 12.30 -0.26
CA ASP A 33 -20.63 12.65 1.04
C ASP A 33 -20.05 13.98 1.52
N ASP A 34 -20.70 15.07 1.15
CA ASP A 34 -20.26 16.42 1.48
C ASP A 34 -20.40 16.71 2.99
N GLU A 35 -21.36 16.08 3.67
CA GLU A 35 -21.56 16.26 5.11
C GLU A 35 -20.37 15.71 5.91
N ARG A 36 -19.92 14.50 5.55
CA ARG A 36 -18.76 13.82 6.18
C ARG A 36 -17.44 14.12 5.48
N GLN A 37 -17.45 14.94 4.42
CA GLN A 37 -16.27 15.23 3.57
C GLN A 37 -15.55 13.93 3.16
N SER A 38 -16.32 12.95 2.69
CA SER A 38 -15.84 11.60 2.39
C SER A 38 -16.19 11.25 0.95
N TYR A 39 -15.17 10.95 0.14
CA TYR A 39 -15.33 10.79 -1.29
C TYR A 39 -14.58 9.55 -1.77
N ALA A 40 -15.12 8.93 -2.82
CA ALA A 40 -14.43 7.88 -3.57
C ALA A 40 -14.82 7.99 -5.04
N SER A 41 -13.85 7.78 -5.91
CA SER A 41 -14.04 7.81 -7.36
C SER A 41 -13.21 6.73 -8.02
N VAL A 42 -13.62 6.28 -9.20
CA VAL A 42 -12.87 5.36 -10.04
C VAL A 42 -12.55 6.00 -11.37
N LEU A 43 -11.34 5.79 -11.86
CA LEU A 43 -10.93 6.05 -13.24
C LEU A 43 -10.82 4.71 -13.96
N PRO A 44 -11.86 4.28 -14.70
CA PRO A 44 -11.80 3.04 -15.46
C PRO A 44 -10.75 3.14 -16.56
N PHE A 45 -9.88 2.12 -16.67
CA PHE A 45 -8.84 2.09 -17.71
C PHE A 45 -9.43 1.95 -19.13
N ASP A 46 -10.53 1.22 -19.25
CA ASP A 46 -11.17 0.88 -20.53
C ASP A 46 -12.09 2.01 -21.09
N THR A 47 -11.95 3.24 -20.61
CA THR A 47 -12.65 4.37 -21.22
C THR A 47 -11.85 4.87 -22.42
N HIS A 48 -12.42 4.79 -23.61
CA HIS A 48 -11.85 5.27 -24.88
C HIS A 48 -11.36 6.74 -24.88
N LYS A 49 -11.44 7.44 -23.77
CA LYS A 49 -11.17 8.89 -23.65
C LYS A 49 -9.84 9.25 -22.99
N ALA A 50 -9.27 8.39 -22.15
CA ALA A 50 -8.05 8.74 -21.46
C ALA A 50 -7.31 7.49 -20.96
N SER A 51 -6.41 6.98 -21.80
CA SER A 51 -5.45 5.98 -21.36
C SER A 51 -4.29 6.70 -20.66
N TRP A 52 -4.18 6.56 -19.34
CA TRP A 52 -3.05 7.08 -18.57
C TRP A 52 -1.79 6.20 -18.73
N THR A 53 -1.95 5.00 -19.32
CA THR A 53 -0.88 4.05 -19.64
C THR A 53 -1.37 3.09 -20.74
N THR A 54 -0.65 2.02 -21.02
CA THR A 54 -1.01 0.99 -22.03
C THR A 54 -1.20 -0.37 -21.39
N TYR A 55 -1.97 -1.27 -22.05
CA TYR A 55 -2.09 -2.67 -21.61
C TYR A 55 -0.73 -3.36 -21.49
N THR A 56 0.15 -3.18 -22.45
CA THR A 56 1.51 -3.75 -22.43
C THR A 56 2.29 -3.28 -21.20
N GLN A 57 2.13 -2.02 -20.79
CA GLN A 57 2.76 -1.49 -19.60
C GLN A 57 2.18 -2.11 -18.33
N LEU A 58 0.85 -2.22 -18.25
CA LEU A 58 0.16 -2.82 -17.11
C LEU A 58 0.53 -4.29 -16.93
N ASP A 59 0.54 -5.06 -18.03
CA ASP A 59 0.98 -6.46 -18.04
C ASP A 59 2.43 -6.59 -17.60
N GLY A 60 3.31 -5.72 -18.12
CA GLY A 60 4.71 -5.67 -17.72
C GLY A 60 4.90 -5.39 -16.24
N TRP A 61 4.09 -4.50 -15.66
CA TRP A 61 4.12 -4.22 -14.21
C TRP A 61 3.60 -5.40 -13.39
N PHE A 62 2.52 -6.06 -13.85
CA PHE A 62 2.02 -7.25 -13.17
C PHE A 62 3.10 -8.32 -13.12
N ASP A 63 3.73 -8.65 -14.25
CA ASP A 63 4.78 -9.65 -14.34
C ASP A 63 5.99 -9.30 -13.47
N ALA A 64 6.44 -8.05 -13.55
CA ALA A 64 7.61 -7.59 -12.82
C ALA A 64 7.40 -7.55 -11.30
N LEU A 65 6.17 -7.36 -10.81
CA LEU A 65 5.83 -7.35 -9.39
C LEU A 65 5.37 -8.72 -8.86
N HIS A 66 5.08 -9.69 -9.73
CA HIS A 66 4.52 -10.97 -9.30
C HIS A 66 5.42 -11.68 -8.28
N PRO A 67 4.86 -12.27 -7.19
CA PRO A 67 5.65 -12.89 -6.13
C PRO A 67 6.67 -13.93 -6.61
N SER A 68 6.37 -14.68 -7.67
CA SER A 68 7.30 -15.67 -8.22
C SER A 68 8.64 -15.10 -8.69
N GLN A 69 8.71 -13.79 -8.99
CA GLN A 69 9.95 -13.13 -9.35
C GLN A 69 10.89 -12.91 -8.15
N PHE A 70 10.33 -12.96 -6.93
CA PHE A 70 11.00 -12.64 -5.67
C PHE A 70 11.12 -13.82 -4.72
N GLU A 71 10.85 -15.03 -5.19
CA GLU A 71 11.06 -16.25 -4.42
C GLU A 71 12.56 -16.44 -4.14
N LYS A 72 12.86 -16.88 -2.92
CA LYS A 72 14.26 -17.13 -2.50
C LYS A 72 14.86 -18.22 -3.38
N SER A 73 15.79 -17.85 -4.26
CA SER A 73 16.69 -18.81 -4.87
C SER A 73 17.67 -19.30 -3.80
N THR A 74 17.77 -20.62 -3.61
CA THR A 74 18.71 -21.25 -2.68
C THR A 74 20.17 -20.96 -3.03
N HIS A 75 20.45 -20.38 -4.19
CA HIS A 75 21.77 -20.11 -4.73
C HIS A 75 22.11 -18.60 -4.86
N SER A 76 21.23 -17.70 -4.42
CA SER A 76 21.44 -16.26 -4.54
C SER A 76 21.72 -15.63 -3.18
N THR A 77 22.82 -14.86 -3.10
CA THR A 77 23.16 -14.02 -1.95
C THR A 77 22.40 -12.68 -1.95
N VAL A 78 21.66 -12.39 -3.02
CA VAL A 78 20.88 -11.14 -3.15
C VAL A 78 19.58 -11.27 -2.35
N ASP A 79 19.35 -10.32 -1.46
CA ASP A 79 18.09 -10.22 -0.76
C ASP A 79 16.98 -9.89 -1.76
N LYS A 80 16.10 -10.87 -1.98
CA LYS A 80 14.93 -10.74 -2.84
C LYS A 80 13.64 -10.58 -2.03
N THR A 81 13.74 -10.32 -0.74
CA THR A 81 12.59 -10.21 0.13
C THR A 81 11.78 -8.96 -0.23
N ALA A 82 10.68 -9.18 -0.92
CA ALA A 82 9.72 -8.14 -1.29
C ALA A 82 8.36 -8.43 -0.66
N TRP A 83 7.87 -9.65 -0.83
CA TRP A 83 6.56 -10.07 -0.36
C TRP A 83 6.63 -10.81 0.98
N THR A 84 5.65 -10.56 1.82
CA THR A 84 5.48 -11.21 3.13
C THR A 84 4.07 -11.82 3.19
N PRO A 85 3.91 -13.06 3.67
CA PRO A 85 2.60 -13.62 3.93
C PRO A 85 1.82 -12.73 4.89
N ALA A 86 0.58 -12.39 4.53
CA ALA A 86 -0.28 -11.61 5.40
C ALA A 86 -0.82 -12.49 6.55
N SER A 87 -1.03 -11.86 7.69
CA SER A 87 -1.67 -12.50 8.84
C SER A 87 -2.63 -11.53 9.52
N TYR A 88 -3.63 -12.06 10.20
CA TYR A 88 -4.54 -11.29 11.05
C TYR A 88 -4.71 -12.03 12.38
N ARG A 89 -4.38 -11.36 13.48
CA ARG A 89 -4.40 -11.95 14.84
C ARG A 89 -3.67 -13.30 14.91
N GLY A 90 -2.51 -13.38 14.22
CA GLY A 90 -1.67 -14.58 14.17
C GLY A 90 -2.18 -15.70 13.24
N GLN A 91 -3.31 -15.51 12.57
CA GLN A 91 -3.81 -16.46 11.58
C GLN A 91 -3.32 -16.05 10.18
N PRO A 92 -2.74 -16.99 9.39
CA PRO A 92 -2.31 -16.70 8.03
C PRO A 92 -3.51 -16.38 7.14
N LEU A 93 -3.35 -15.39 6.27
CA LEU A 93 -4.32 -15.02 5.24
C LEU A 93 -3.84 -15.51 3.87
N TRP A 94 -4.78 -15.70 2.96
CA TRP A 94 -4.50 -16.16 1.59
C TRP A 94 -4.01 -15.04 0.67
N ARG A 95 -3.25 -14.11 1.19
CA ARG A 95 -2.65 -13.03 0.43
C ARG A 95 -1.23 -12.76 0.90
N GLN A 96 -0.46 -12.10 0.07
CA GLN A 96 0.84 -11.58 0.43
C GLN A 96 0.81 -10.06 0.40
N THR A 97 1.65 -9.45 1.19
CA THR A 97 1.74 -7.99 1.25
C THR A 97 3.18 -7.54 1.08
N ALA A 98 3.37 -6.33 0.56
CA ALA A 98 4.66 -5.67 0.47
C ALA A 98 4.50 -4.19 0.83
N TRP A 99 5.50 -3.64 1.51
CA TRP A 99 5.52 -2.24 1.92
C TRP A 99 6.74 -1.52 1.36
N VAL A 100 6.51 -0.38 0.72
CA VAL A 100 7.56 0.44 0.13
C VAL A 100 7.41 1.89 0.60
N THR A 101 8.46 2.43 1.21
CA THR A 101 8.62 3.87 1.38
C THR A 101 9.32 4.43 0.15
N LEU A 102 8.71 5.44 -0.48
CA LEU A 102 9.23 6.09 -1.68
C LEU A 102 10.26 7.18 -1.33
N ASP A 103 10.20 7.70 -0.11
CA ASP A 103 11.27 8.54 0.45
C ASP A 103 12.44 7.63 0.84
N PRO A 104 13.64 7.83 0.24
CA PRO A 104 14.82 7.01 0.54
C PRO A 104 15.28 7.13 1.99
N ASN A 105 14.92 8.23 2.68
CA ASN A 105 15.28 8.47 4.06
C ASN A 105 14.24 7.96 5.07
N CYS A 106 13.12 7.41 4.62
CA CYS A 106 12.10 6.84 5.48
C CYS A 106 12.26 5.31 5.55
N GLU A 107 12.49 4.80 6.75
CA GLU A 107 12.63 3.36 7.02
C GLU A 107 11.49 2.81 7.88
N CYS A 108 10.38 3.55 7.98
CA CYS A 108 9.24 3.12 8.78
C CYS A 108 8.66 1.80 8.28
N ASP A 109 8.49 0.87 9.20
CA ASP A 109 7.70 -0.33 8.99
C ASP A 109 6.21 0.03 8.94
N TYR A 110 5.41 -0.82 8.35
CA TYR A 110 3.97 -0.65 8.27
C TYR A 110 3.28 -1.49 9.35
N GLY A 111 2.51 -0.84 10.20
CA GLY A 111 1.72 -1.52 11.23
C GLY A 111 0.24 -1.56 10.86
N TYR A 112 -0.33 -2.75 10.82
CA TYR A 112 -1.75 -2.98 10.58
C TYR A 112 -2.26 -4.07 11.52
N SER A 113 -3.31 -3.77 12.28
CA SER A 113 -3.99 -4.75 13.18
C SER A 113 -3.02 -5.59 14.01
N ASP A 114 -2.13 -4.95 14.75
CA ASP A 114 -1.10 -5.58 15.60
C ASP A 114 -0.05 -6.43 14.85
N THR A 115 -0.02 -6.33 13.54
CA THR A 115 0.97 -6.98 12.70
C THR A 115 1.90 -5.93 12.08
N TRP A 116 3.21 -6.13 12.23
CA TRP A 116 4.23 -5.26 11.66
C TRP A 116 4.79 -5.85 10.38
N GLN A 117 4.66 -5.12 9.30
CA GLN A 117 5.27 -5.47 8.01
C GLN A 117 6.52 -4.63 7.79
N LYS A 118 7.64 -5.31 7.64
CA LYS A 118 8.89 -4.66 7.31
C LYS A 118 8.89 -4.12 5.89
N ARG A 119 9.60 -3.01 5.70
CA ARG A 119 9.84 -2.43 4.39
C ARG A 119 10.54 -3.42 3.47
N ALA A 120 10.09 -3.53 2.23
CA ALA A 120 10.77 -4.31 1.20
C ALA A 120 12.19 -3.76 0.96
N THR A 121 13.19 -4.62 1.07
CA THR A 121 14.61 -4.26 0.93
C THR A 121 15.13 -4.47 -0.49
N CYS A 122 14.47 -5.30 -1.30
CA CYS A 122 14.85 -5.59 -2.68
C CYS A 122 14.88 -4.32 -3.56
N PRO A 123 16.08 -3.89 -4.04
CA PRO A 123 16.20 -2.64 -4.81
C PRO A 123 15.43 -2.66 -6.13
N THR A 124 15.40 -3.83 -6.80
CA THR A 124 14.66 -3.98 -8.07
C THR A 124 13.17 -3.80 -7.85
N PHE A 125 12.60 -4.43 -6.81
CA PHE A 125 11.19 -4.28 -6.47
C PHE A 125 10.83 -2.83 -6.16
N ARG A 126 11.63 -2.17 -5.34
CA ARG A 126 11.43 -0.76 -4.97
C ARG A 126 11.47 0.16 -6.18
N ARG A 127 12.40 -0.07 -7.12
CA ARG A 127 12.50 0.72 -8.36
C ARG A 127 11.25 0.55 -9.22
N ILE A 128 10.75 -0.68 -9.39
CA ILE A 128 9.53 -0.92 -10.17
C ILE A 128 8.35 -0.14 -9.54
N VAL A 129 8.19 -0.21 -8.22
CA VAL A 129 7.13 0.55 -7.54
C VAL A 129 7.32 2.06 -7.71
N GLN A 130 8.55 2.56 -7.68
CA GLN A 130 8.86 3.97 -7.92
C GLN A 130 8.47 4.39 -9.35
N ASP A 131 8.85 3.60 -10.35
CA ASP A 131 8.52 3.86 -11.75
C ASP A 131 7.00 3.93 -11.95
N ILE A 132 6.24 2.96 -11.40
CA ILE A 132 4.77 2.98 -11.45
C ILE A 132 4.19 4.21 -10.75
N THR A 133 4.80 4.62 -9.62
CA THR A 133 4.35 5.79 -8.86
C THR A 133 4.39 7.06 -9.69
N GLU A 134 5.40 7.23 -10.52
CA GLU A 134 5.52 8.41 -11.41
C GLU A 134 4.34 8.48 -12.39
N TYR A 135 4.00 7.37 -13.05
CA TYR A 135 2.83 7.29 -13.94
C TYR A 135 1.52 7.62 -13.21
N VAL A 136 1.35 7.07 -11.99
CA VAL A 136 0.14 7.32 -11.20
C VAL A 136 0.06 8.78 -10.75
N GLN A 137 1.16 9.39 -10.35
CA GLN A 137 1.21 10.80 -9.96
C GLN A 137 0.91 11.73 -11.15
N ASP A 138 1.41 11.39 -12.34
CA ASP A 138 1.11 12.13 -13.56
C ASP A 138 -0.38 12.05 -13.93
N ALA A 139 -1.01 10.90 -13.70
CA ALA A 139 -2.44 10.70 -13.96
C ALA A 139 -3.35 11.34 -12.92
N THR A 140 -2.92 11.42 -11.66
CA THR A 140 -3.77 11.81 -10.53
C THR A 140 -3.45 13.21 -9.99
N GLY A 141 -2.22 13.69 -10.09
CA GLY A 141 -1.74 14.98 -9.62
C GLY A 141 -1.06 14.95 -8.24
N PRO A 142 -1.60 14.34 -7.19
CA PRO A 142 -0.94 14.27 -5.88
C PRO A 142 0.37 13.50 -5.89
N THR A 143 1.28 13.87 -4.96
CA THR A 143 2.52 13.14 -4.72
C THR A 143 2.39 12.27 -3.48
N PHE A 144 2.94 11.05 -3.56
CA PHE A 144 2.92 10.05 -2.50
C PHE A 144 4.34 9.74 -2.03
N ASN A 145 4.49 9.30 -0.78
CA ASN A 145 5.78 8.89 -0.22
C ASN A 145 5.81 7.45 0.27
N ALA A 146 4.70 6.73 0.12
CA ALA A 146 4.59 5.32 0.48
C ALA A 146 3.58 4.58 -0.40
N CYS A 147 3.83 3.28 -0.58
CA CYS A 147 2.95 2.36 -1.28
C CYS A 147 2.86 1.04 -0.53
N ASN A 148 1.63 0.61 -0.22
CA ASN A 148 1.33 -0.74 0.24
C ASN A 148 0.83 -1.57 -0.93
N LEU A 149 1.37 -2.78 -1.08
CA LEU A 149 0.97 -3.71 -2.12
C LEU A 149 0.32 -4.94 -1.49
N ASN A 150 -0.72 -5.44 -2.15
CA ASN A 150 -1.36 -6.70 -1.80
C ASN A 150 -1.43 -7.58 -3.05
N TYR A 151 -0.91 -8.79 -2.96
CA TYR A 151 -1.11 -9.84 -3.95
C TYR A 151 -2.22 -10.77 -3.48
N TYR A 152 -3.23 -10.91 -4.30
CA TYR A 152 -4.38 -11.78 -4.09
C TYR A 152 -4.32 -12.94 -5.11
N PRO A 153 -4.00 -14.17 -4.71
CA PRO A 153 -4.21 -15.34 -5.56
C PRO A 153 -5.70 -15.55 -5.83
N THR A 154 -6.01 -16.47 -6.73
CA THR A 154 -7.39 -16.88 -7.01
C THR A 154 -8.15 -17.18 -5.73
N GLY A 155 -9.33 -16.61 -5.58
CA GLY A 155 -10.19 -16.79 -4.41
C GLY A 155 -9.83 -15.97 -3.17
N ALA A 156 -8.75 -15.20 -3.20
CA ALA A 156 -8.37 -14.36 -2.07
C ALA A 156 -9.03 -12.98 -2.10
N GLY A 157 -9.28 -12.43 -0.92
CA GLY A 157 -9.82 -11.09 -0.72
C GLY A 157 -9.41 -10.51 0.63
N ILE A 158 -10.13 -9.47 1.07
CA ILE A 158 -10.00 -8.88 2.40
C ILE A 158 -11.38 -8.41 2.87
N GLY A 159 -11.71 -8.73 4.13
CA GLY A 159 -12.96 -8.34 4.77
C GLY A 159 -13.09 -6.82 4.98
N TRP A 160 -14.18 -6.42 5.63
CA TRP A 160 -14.46 -5.02 5.90
C TRP A 160 -13.41 -4.38 6.82
N HIS A 161 -12.79 -3.30 6.36
CA HIS A 161 -11.77 -2.56 7.08
C HIS A 161 -11.75 -1.09 6.64
N ALA A 162 -11.05 -0.27 7.38
CA ALA A 162 -10.59 1.05 6.99
C ALA A 162 -9.07 1.05 6.96
N ASP A 163 -8.47 1.92 6.16
CA ASP A 163 -7.05 2.22 6.17
C ASP A 163 -6.81 3.35 7.19
N ASP A 164 -6.83 3.02 8.47
CA ASP A 164 -6.91 3.98 9.58
C ASP A 164 -5.62 4.13 10.39
N GLU A 165 -4.50 3.70 9.82
CA GLU A 165 -3.20 3.72 10.48
C GLU A 165 -2.70 5.13 10.80
N THR A 166 -2.02 5.26 11.93
CA THR A 166 -1.52 6.55 12.44
C THR A 166 -0.48 7.22 11.54
N LEU A 167 0.15 6.48 10.64
CA LEU A 167 1.15 6.99 9.71
C LEU A 167 0.62 8.12 8.82
N TRP A 168 -0.65 8.10 8.45
CA TRP A 168 -1.30 9.16 7.64
C TRP A 168 -2.42 9.90 8.37
N ASP A 169 -2.74 9.49 9.62
CA ASP A 169 -3.60 10.23 10.58
C ASP A 169 -5.00 10.57 10.04
N PRO A 170 -5.77 9.59 9.50
CA PRO A 170 -7.01 9.86 8.76
C PRO A 170 -8.18 10.29 9.64
N PHE A 171 -8.08 10.13 10.96
CA PHE A 171 -9.11 10.59 11.90
C PHE A 171 -9.05 12.09 12.18
N HIS A 172 -7.87 12.71 12.01
CA HIS A 172 -7.65 14.11 12.37
C HIS A 172 -7.40 15.00 11.17
N ARG A 173 -7.18 14.42 10.00
CA ARG A 173 -6.92 15.17 8.77
C ARG A 173 -7.51 14.47 7.56
N PRO A 174 -7.90 15.22 6.52
CA PRO A 174 -8.26 14.62 5.25
C PRO A 174 -7.04 13.94 4.62
N VAL A 175 -7.25 12.77 4.03
CA VAL A 175 -6.22 12.01 3.33
C VAL A 175 -6.64 11.71 1.90
N THR A 176 -5.68 11.55 1.01
CA THR A 176 -5.87 11.03 -0.34
C THR A 176 -5.15 9.70 -0.45
N ILE A 177 -5.91 8.66 -0.76
CA ILE A 177 -5.41 7.33 -1.06
C ILE A 177 -5.73 7.05 -2.52
N VAL A 178 -4.73 6.60 -3.28
CA VAL A 178 -4.92 6.14 -4.67
C VAL A 178 -4.59 4.66 -4.74
N SER A 179 -5.42 3.90 -5.44
CA SER A 179 -5.30 2.46 -5.59
C SER A 179 -5.28 2.07 -7.07
N LEU A 180 -4.30 1.26 -7.49
CA LEU A 180 -4.22 0.65 -8.82
C LEU A 180 -4.50 -0.84 -8.71
N SER A 181 -5.32 -1.35 -9.61
CA SER A 181 -5.58 -2.78 -9.78
C SER A 181 -4.83 -3.33 -10.98
N LEU A 182 -3.90 -4.26 -10.76
CA LEU A 182 -3.30 -5.07 -11.80
C LEU A 182 -3.88 -6.48 -11.70
N CYS A 183 -4.52 -6.97 -12.75
CA CYS A 183 -5.28 -8.22 -12.74
C CYS A 183 -4.80 -9.16 -13.83
N ARG A 184 -4.84 -10.47 -13.57
CA ARG A 184 -4.56 -11.52 -14.55
C ARG A 184 -5.44 -12.74 -14.27
N GLY A 185 -6.00 -13.32 -15.28
CA GLY A 185 -6.80 -14.54 -15.19
C GLY A 185 -6.37 -15.61 -16.15
N PRO A 186 -6.96 -16.82 -16.03
CA PRO A 186 -6.66 -17.96 -16.89
C PRO A 186 -7.07 -17.71 -18.35
N ASP A 187 -8.03 -16.83 -18.57
CA ASP A 187 -8.54 -16.46 -19.87
C ASP A 187 -8.29 -14.95 -20.09
N ASP A 188 -7.99 -14.53 -21.32
CA ASP A 188 -7.77 -13.12 -21.69
C ASP A 188 -9.06 -12.25 -21.63
N GLY A 189 -10.02 -12.65 -20.79
CA GLY A 189 -11.28 -11.95 -20.61
C GLY A 189 -11.09 -10.63 -19.83
N LEU A 190 -11.88 -9.60 -20.17
CA LEU A 190 -11.87 -8.28 -19.53
C LEU A 190 -12.07 -8.30 -18.01
N LEU A 191 -12.59 -9.40 -17.47
CA LEU A 191 -12.85 -9.56 -16.03
C LEU A 191 -11.85 -10.51 -15.35
N ALA A 192 -10.86 -11.02 -16.08
CA ALA A 192 -9.88 -11.94 -15.54
C ALA A 192 -9.09 -11.29 -14.39
N GLY A 193 -9.18 -11.86 -13.21
CA GLY A 193 -8.54 -11.33 -12.00
C GLY A 193 -9.21 -10.09 -11.39
N ALA A 194 -10.26 -9.55 -12.00
CA ALA A 194 -11.03 -8.44 -11.42
C ALA A 194 -11.62 -8.83 -10.06
N ARG A 195 -11.87 -7.84 -9.22
CA ARG A 195 -12.47 -8.03 -7.89
C ARG A 195 -13.58 -7.03 -7.67
N ARG A 196 -14.62 -7.46 -7.00
CA ARG A 196 -15.60 -6.52 -6.43
C ARG A 196 -14.97 -5.78 -5.28
N PHE A 197 -15.04 -4.46 -5.35
CA PHE A 197 -14.69 -3.56 -4.27
C PHE A 197 -15.97 -2.98 -3.70
N MET A 198 -16.23 -3.27 -2.44
CA MET A 198 -17.46 -2.88 -1.76
C MET A 198 -17.18 -1.80 -0.74
N ILE A 199 -18.05 -0.82 -0.65
CA ILE A 199 -17.96 0.31 0.29
C ILE A 199 -19.26 0.39 1.09
N ARG A 200 -19.17 0.60 2.40
CA ARG A 200 -20.31 0.89 3.27
C ARG A 200 -19.96 1.94 4.32
N CYS A 201 -20.96 2.68 4.77
CA CYS A 201 -20.79 3.53 5.95
C CYS A 201 -20.45 2.68 7.19
N GLN A 202 -19.63 3.21 8.10
CA GLN A 202 -19.38 2.55 9.40
C GLN A 202 -20.66 2.48 10.25
N GLU A 203 -21.49 3.51 10.15
CA GLU A 203 -22.82 3.58 10.77
C GLU A 203 -23.87 2.84 9.93
N TYR A 204 -23.56 1.58 9.56
CA TYR A 204 -24.41 0.77 8.72
C TYR A 204 -25.72 0.38 9.45
N HIS A 205 -26.86 0.66 8.81
CA HIS A 205 -28.17 0.26 9.31
C HIS A 205 -28.74 -0.91 8.51
N PRO A 206 -29.55 -1.78 9.13
CA PRO A 206 -30.29 -2.82 8.40
C PRO A 206 -31.11 -2.22 7.26
N GLY A 207 -30.84 -2.63 6.03
CA GLY A 207 -31.49 -2.11 4.82
C GLY A 207 -30.61 -1.20 3.97
N ASP A 208 -29.48 -0.74 4.47
CA ASP A 208 -28.48 -0.04 3.65
C ASP A 208 -27.84 -1.02 2.67
N HIS A 209 -27.58 -0.56 1.48
CA HIS A 209 -26.87 -1.33 0.46
C HIS A 209 -25.45 -0.79 0.32
N PRO A 210 -24.42 -1.65 0.36
CA PRO A 210 -23.06 -1.23 0.04
C PRO A 210 -22.98 -0.73 -1.40
N TYR A 211 -22.11 0.24 -1.64
CA TYR A 211 -21.64 0.53 -3.00
C TYR A 211 -20.81 -0.65 -3.49
N ASP A 212 -20.98 -1.04 -4.73
CA ASP A 212 -20.28 -2.17 -5.36
C ASP A 212 -19.71 -1.72 -6.69
N VAL A 213 -18.41 -1.86 -6.85
CA VAL A 213 -17.70 -1.57 -8.10
C VAL A 213 -16.73 -2.71 -8.43
N VAL A 214 -16.70 -3.11 -9.70
CA VAL A 214 -15.73 -4.10 -10.19
C VAL A 214 -14.48 -3.37 -10.62
N LEU A 215 -13.37 -3.58 -9.90
CA LEU A 215 -12.06 -3.05 -10.26
C LEU A 215 -11.33 -4.03 -11.18
N LYS A 216 -11.07 -3.57 -12.39
CA LYS A 216 -10.43 -4.33 -13.48
C LYS A 216 -8.95 -3.99 -13.59
N HIS A 217 -8.30 -4.66 -14.53
CA HIS A 217 -6.90 -4.40 -14.86
C HIS A 217 -6.70 -2.95 -15.35
N GLY A 218 -5.84 -2.21 -14.66
CA GLY A 218 -5.52 -0.82 -14.96
C GLY A 218 -6.46 0.22 -14.34
N ASP A 219 -7.53 -0.19 -13.65
CA ASP A 219 -8.41 0.76 -12.97
C ASP A 219 -7.68 1.44 -11.81
N LEU A 220 -7.78 2.77 -11.77
CA LEU A 220 -7.41 3.58 -10.62
C LEU A 220 -8.66 3.91 -9.79
N MET A 221 -8.49 3.94 -8.49
CA MET A 221 -9.54 4.32 -7.55
C MET A 221 -8.97 5.27 -6.50
N THR A 222 -9.79 6.25 -6.06
CA THR A 222 -9.44 7.13 -4.95
C THR A 222 -10.38 6.92 -3.77
N MET A 223 -9.83 7.14 -2.57
CA MET A 223 -10.58 7.34 -1.32
C MET A 223 -10.02 8.60 -0.67
N GLU A 224 -10.88 9.61 -0.49
CA GLU A 224 -10.41 10.97 -0.20
C GLU A 224 -11.18 11.63 0.94
N GLY A 225 -10.57 12.63 1.55
CA GLY A 225 -11.14 13.35 2.68
C GLY A 225 -11.09 12.53 3.97
N PHE A 226 -12.19 12.45 4.66
CA PHE A 226 -12.37 11.64 5.87
C PHE A 226 -12.99 10.27 5.58
N PHE A 227 -12.82 9.75 4.35
CA PHE A 227 -13.37 8.47 3.95
C PHE A 227 -13.02 7.34 4.93
N GLN A 228 -11.77 7.21 5.34
CA GLN A 228 -11.32 6.15 6.25
C GLN A 228 -11.90 6.27 7.67
N LYS A 229 -12.39 7.45 8.04
CA LYS A 229 -13.07 7.68 9.32
C LYS A 229 -14.55 7.27 9.30
N HIS A 230 -15.20 7.35 8.13
CA HIS A 230 -16.65 7.21 8.04
C HIS A 230 -17.10 6.00 7.24
N TYR A 231 -16.21 5.40 6.43
CA TYR A 231 -16.52 4.28 5.55
C TYR A 231 -15.58 3.11 5.77
N LEU A 232 -16.14 1.92 5.62
CA LEU A 232 -15.39 0.67 5.50
C LEU A 232 -15.41 0.23 4.04
N HIS A 233 -14.36 -0.49 3.66
CA HIS A 233 -14.30 -1.11 2.36
C HIS A 233 -13.81 -2.56 2.46
N SER A 234 -14.10 -3.35 1.42
CA SER A 234 -13.69 -4.74 1.33
C SER A 234 -13.40 -5.12 -0.11
N VAL A 235 -12.56 -6.15 -0.31
CA VAL A 235 -12.32 -6.77 -1.61
C VAL A 235 -12.92 -8.16 -1.57
N TRP A 236 -13.94 -8.38 -2.39
CA TRP A 236 -14.65 -9.66 -2.45
C TRP A 236 -13.88 -10.69 -3.30
N PRO A 237 -13.85 -11.97 -2.94
CA PRO A 237 -14.52 -12.53 -1.78
C PRO A 237 -13.77 -12.14 -0.51
N GLY A 238 -14.49 -11.53 0.43
CA GLY A 238 -13.98 -11.38 1.79
C GLY A 238 -13.83 -12.76 2.45
N ASP A 239 -13.00 -12.83 3.48
CA ASP A 239 -12.73 -14.07 4.20
C ASP A 239 -14.01 -14.83 4.56
N GLY A 240 -14.25 -15.95 3.90
CA GLY A 240 -15.32 -16.90 4.21
C GLY A 240 -16.74 -16.53 3.76
N MET A 241 -16.93 -15.51 2.91
CA MET A 241 -18.28 -15.06 2.52
C MET A 241 -18.74 -15.46 1.11
N SER A 242 -17.91 -16.12 0.29
CA SER A 242 -18.37 -16.63 -1.01
C SER A 242 -18.99 -18.02 -0.86
N PRO A 243 -20.25 -18.23 -1.28
CA PRO A 243 -20.85 -19.56 -1.29
C PRO A 243 -20.19 -20.48 -2.33
N ASP A 244 -19.55 -19.96 -3.36
CA ASP A 244 -18.82 -20.72 -4.36
C ASP A 244 -17.74 -19.88 -5.05
N PRO A 245 -16.52 -19.77 -4.46
CA PRO A 245 -15.45 -18.98 -5.02
C PRO A 245 -14.95 -19.47 -6.40
N LEU A 246 -15.24 -20.71 -6.79
CA LEU A 246 -14.79 -21.28 -8.06
C LEU A 246 -15.70 -20.93 -9.24
N ASN A 247 -16.95 -20.57 -8.98
CA ASN A 247 -17.94 -20.21 -9.99
C ASN A 247 -18.26 -18.71 -10.05
N ASP A 248 -17.70 -17.88 -9.17
CA ASP A 248 -17.84 -16.44 -9.27
C ASP A 248 -16.80 -15.92 -10.29
N PRO A 249 -17.23 -15.33 -11.44
CA PRO A 249 -16.32 -14.83 -12.47
C PRO A 249 -15.38 -13.71 -11.96
N PHE A 250 -15.71 -13.05 -10.86
CA PHE A 250 -14.90 -12.02 -10.22
C PHE A 250 -13.83 -12.58 -9.27
N VAL A 251 -13.74 -13.89 -9.12
CA VAL A 251 -12.81 -14.57 -8.20
C VAL A 251 -11.74 -15.33 -8.94
N SER A 252 -11.94 -15.59 -10.24
CA SER A 252 -10.98 -16.29 -11.07
C SER A 252 -9.79 -15.38 -11.40
N GLY A 253 -8.58 -15.87 -11.15
CA GLY A 253 -7.35 -15.17 -11.47
C GLY A 253 -6.74 -14.39 -10.31
N GLU A 254 -5.64 -13.76 -10.59
CA GLU A 254 -4.76 -13.12 -9.63
C GLU A 254 -4.90 -11.59 -9.72
N ARG A 255 -4.64 -10.91 -8.60
CA ARG A 255 -4.63 -9.45 -8.54
C ARG A 255 -3.47 -8.96 -7.70
N ILE A 256 -2.76 -7.97 -8.21
CA ILE A 256 -1.84 -7.14 -7.44
C ILE A 256 -2.48 -5.77 -7.28
N ASN A 257 -2.66 -5.35 -6.05
CA ASN A 257 -3.15 -4.02 -5.72
C ASN A 257 -2.02 -3.17 -5.18
N LEU A 258 -1.82 -2.00 -5.75
CA LEU A 258 -0.91 -1.00 -5.23
C LEU A 258 -1.75 0.13 -4.63
N THR A 259 -1.44 0.55 -3.40
CA THR A 259 -2.19 1.59 -2.72
C THR A 259 -1.23 2.64 -2.18
N TRP A 260 -1.27 3.83 -2.77
CA TRP A 260 -0.41 4.96 -2.41
C TRP A 260 -1.03 5.82 -1.32
N ARG A 261 -0.15 6.29 -0.43
CA ARG A 261 -0.50 7.15 0.71
C ARG A 261 0.63 8.14 0.99
N THR A 262 0.30 9.17 1.77
CA THR A 262 1.29 10.12 2.26
C THR A 262 1.47 9.93 3.76
N ILE A 263 2.63 9.36 4.16
CA ILE A 263 3.05 9.30 5.55
C ILE A 263 3.28 10.73 6.03
N VAL A 264 2.66 11.08 7.14
CA VAL A 264 2.75 12.41 7.78
C VAL A 264 3.31 12.34 9.19
N ARG A 265 3.33 11.14 9.78
CA ARG A 265 3.94 10.85 11.08
C ARG A 265 4.82 9.62 10.96
N HIS A 266 5.97 9.64 11.62
CA HIS A 266 6.79 8.44 11.79
C HIS A 266 6.23 7.57 12.93
N LEU A 267 6.74 6.34 13.04
CA LEU A 267 6.29 5.39 14.08
C LEU A 267 6.55 5.88 15.51
N ASP A 268 7.55 6.74 15.71
CA ASP A 268 7.83 7.40 16.99
C ASP A 268 6.92 8.60 17.27
N GLY A 269 5.93 8.87 16.40
CA GLY A 269 5.00 9.99 16.50
C GLY A 269 5.56 11.33 16.02
N SER A 270 6.84 11.41 15.62
CA SER A 270 7.39 12.64 15.07
C SER A 270 6.79 12.97 13.70
N PRO A 271 6.65 14.27 13.35
CA PRO A 271 6.15 14.66 12.04
C PRO A 271 7.07 14.17 10.92
N ALA A 272 6.51 13.53 9.90
CA ALA A 272 7.22 13.25 8.67
C ALA A 272 7.25 14.53 7.81
N SER A 273 8.41 15.13 7.67
CA SER A 273 8.62 16.23 6.75
C SER A 273 9.54 15.81 5.61
N ARG A 274 9.23 16.29 4.41
CA ARG A 274 9.99 15.99 3.21
C ARG A 274 11.45 16.40 3.40
N GLY A 275 12.38 15.44 3.25
CA GLY A 275 13.82 15.69 3.38
C GLY A 275 14.38 15.60 4.80
N GLN A 276 13.57 15.32 5.81
CA GLN A 276 14.09 14.94 7.12
C GLN A 276 14.41 13.44 7.15
N VAL A 277 15.58 13.13 7.71
CA VAL A 277 15.99 11.72 7.94
C VAL A 277 15.03 11.12 8.95
N CYS A 278 14.49 9.94 8.62
CA CYS A 278 13.63 9.19 9.54
C CYS A 278 14.37 8.99 10.88
N PRO A 279 13.79 9.34 12.03
CA PRO A 279 14.45 9.16 13.33
C PRO A 279 14.91 7.73 13.59
N LEU A 280 14.22 6.72 13.06
CA LEU A 280 14.61 5.32 13.18
C LEU A 280 15.91 4.99 12.45
N SER A 281 16.23 5.67 11.35
CA SER A 281 17.50 5.46 10.66
C SER A 281 18.71 5.96 11.47
N LYS A 282 18.51 6.98 12.32
CA LYS A 282 19.55 7.48 13.22
C LYS A 282 19.84 6.51 14.38
N LEU A 283 18.82 5.83 14.91
CA LEU A 283 18.99 4.85 15.98
C LEU A 283 19.81 3.63 15.52
N GLN A 284 19.63 3.19 14.27
CA GLN A 284 20.39 2.07 13.72
C GLN A 284 21.88 2.41 13.47
N THR A 285 22.21 3.66 13.13
CA THR A 285 23.61 4.08 12.94
C THR A 285 24.35 4.19 14.28
N ASP A 286 23.69 4.59 15.34
CA ASP A 286 24.28 4.69 16.68
C ASP A 286 24.55 3.31 17.30
N GLU A 287 23.67 2.32 17.09
CA GLU A 287 23.91 0.94 17.53
C GLU A 287 25.06 0.25 16.77
N SER A 288 25.32 0.61 15.52
CA SER A 288 26.44 0.07 14.75
C SER A 288 27.79 0.69 15.13
N GLN A 289 27.80 1.91 15.69
CA GLN A 289 29.03 2.58 16.15
C GLN A 289 29.44 2.18 17.58
N THR A 290 28.49 1.78 18.42
CA THR A 290 28.77 1.36 19.80
C THR A 290 29.31 -0.06 19.94
N LYS A 291 29.24 -0.89 18.89
CA LYS A 291 29.78 -2.27 18.92
C LYS A 291 31.26 -2.42 18.52
N THR A 292 31.96 -1.33 18.24
CA THR A 292 33.38 -1.40 17.75
C THR A 292 34.43 -0.96 18.74
N THR A 293 34.11 -0.69 20.01
CA THR A 293 35.12 -0.32 21.00
C THR A 293 34.86 -1.01 22.33
N GLU A 294 35.26 -2.29 22.43
CA GLU A 294 35.77 -2.85 23.67
C GLU A 294 36.37 -4.23 23.35
N LYS A 295 37.68 -4.23 23.11
CA LYS A 295 38.51 -5.44 23.14
C LYS A 295 38.92 -5.63 24.59
N PRO A 296 38.61 -6.75 25.24
CA PRO A 296 39.13 -7.02 26.58
C PRO A 296 40.63 -7.22 26.46
N THR A 297 41.41 -6.44 27.22
CA THR A 297 42.81 -6.70 27.47
C THR A 297 42.88 -7.86 28.46
N ASP A 298 43.47 -8.95 28.05
CA ASP A 298 43.80 -10.07 28.92
C ASP A 298 44.74 -9.58 30.03
N PRO A 299 44.57 -10.04 31.29
CA PRO A 299 45.47 -9.74 32.36
C PRO A 299 46.77 -10.53 32.16
N VAL A 300 47.88 -9.82 32.20
CA VAL A 300 49.23 -10.38 32.20
C VAL A 300 49.39 -11.20 33.47
N ASP A 301 49.57 -12.51 33.33
CA ASP A 301 49.98 -13.42 34.39
C ASP A 301 51.46 -13.20 34.68
N ASN A 302 51.74 -12.59 35.83
CA ASN A 302 53.07 -12.53 36.42
C ASN A 302 53.25 -13.78 37.23
N GLY A 303 54.04 -14.70 36.67
CA GLY A 303 54.54 -15.84 37.39
C GLY A 303 55.36 -15.41 38.61
N ASP A 304 55.13 -16.10 39.71
CA ASP A 304 56.06 -16.16 40.82
C ASP A 304 56.32 -17.63 41.18
N GLU A 305 57.56 -18.00 41.01
CA GLU A 305 58.15 -19.24 41.50
C GLU A 305 58.12 -19.21 43.03
N ASP A 306 57.78 -20.25 43.74
CA ASP A 306 58.67 -20.96 44.63
C ASP A 306 57.94 -22.01 45.53
N LYS A 307 58.58 -23.17 45.52
CA LYS A 307 58.81 -24.12 46.67
C LYS A 307 57.63 -24.95 47.23
N ARG A 308 57.84 -26.14 47.00
CA ARG A 308 57.87 -27.42 47.72
C ARG A 308 56.87 -28.46 47.27
#